data_aad8dff0bc7cad3e58ee5fd99ef5c10f
#
_entry.id   aad8dff0bc7cad3e58ee5fd99ef5c10f
#
_cell.length_a   1.000
_cell.length_b   1.000
_cell.length_c   1.000
_cell.angle_alpha   90.00
_cell.angle_beta   90.00
_cell.angle_gamma   90.00
#
_symmetry.space_group_name_H-M   'P 1'
#
loop_
_entity.id
_entity.type
_entity.pdbx_description
1 polymer ?
#
loop_
_entity_poly.entity_id
_entity_poly.type
_entity_poly.pdbx_seq_one_letter_code
_entity_poly.pdbx_strand_id
1 'polypeptide(L)'
;MLAVPDTPQAVGWYKRALGATELWNFGSVAGLEIAGAVFFLGEPANNGWESPLKLGMTSARVEVFCDDPDAFIAQAVQAGANGSTDKIKNHETPWGTHRQGGFIDPFGHIWLVGDRSPLRHFTS
;
A
#
# COMPACT_ATOMS: atom_id res chain seq x y z
N MET A 1 -3.40 11.01 2.27
CA MET A 1 -3.15 11.13 0.82
C MET A 1 -1.73 10.69 0.54
N LEU A 2 -1.54 9.88 -0.48
CA LEU A 2 -0.21 9.44 -0.91
C LEU A 2 0.28 10.33 -2.04
N ALA A 3 1.49 10.89 -1.90
CA ALA A 3 2.11 11.70 -2.93
C ALA A 3 2.67 10.80 -4.04
N VAL A 4 2.31 11.08 -5.29
CA VAL A 4 2.77 10.34 -6.46
C VAL A 4 3.20 11.32 -7.56
N PRO A 5 4.17 10.95 -8.41
CA PRO A 5 4.63 11.87 -9.46
C PRO A 5 3.59 12.09 -10.56
N ASP A 6 2.75 11.10 -10.84
CA ASP A 6 1.77 11.11 -11.92
C ASP A 6 0.54 10.34 -11.44
N THR A 7 -0.55 11.05 -11.16
CA THR A 7 -1.75 10.44 -10.58
C THR A 7 -2.42 9.44 -11.53
N PRO A 8 -2.62 9.72 -12.83
CA PRO A 8 -3.21 8.71 -13.73
C PRO A 8 -2.40 7.43 -13.82
N GLN A 9 -1.08 7.52 -13.85
CA GLN A 9 -0.20 6.35 -13.86
C GLN A 9 -0.34 5.57 -12.56
N ALA A 10 -0.37 6.25 -11.43
CA ALA A 10 -0.50 5.61 -10.12
C ALA A 10 -1.85 4.92 -9.97
N VAL A 11 -2.95 5.56 -10.39
CA VAL A 11 -4.28 4.95 -10.39
C VAL A 11 -4.25 3.62 -11.15
N GLY A 12 -3.68 3.61 -12.36
CA GLY A 12 -3.56 2.39 -13.16
C GLY A 12 -2.78 1.30 -12.45
N TRP A 13 -1.68 1.67 -11.82
CA TRP A 13 -0.85 0.70 -11.10
C TRP A 13 -1.58 0.09 -9.89
N TYR A 14 -2.19 0.92 -9.04
CA TYR A 14 -2.89 0.42 -7.86
C TYR A 14 -4.09 -0.46 -8.24
N LYS A 15 -4.77 -0.16 -9.35
CA LYS A 15 -5.85 -1.01 -9.86
C LYS A 15 -5.33 -2.39 -10.26
N ARG A 16 -4.23 -2.44 -11.02
CA ARG A 16 -3.64 -3.71 -11.49
C ARG A 16 -2.97 -4.49 -10.36
N ALA A 17 -2.19 -3.79 -9.55
CA ALA A 17 -1.32 -4.43 -8.56
C ALA A 17 -2.06 -4.82 -7.28
N LEU A 18 -2.97 -3.97 -6.81
CA LEU A 18 -3.60 -4.13 -5.50
C LEU A 18 -5.11 -4.36 -5.59
N GLY A 19 -5.67 -4.42 -6.80
CA GLY A 19 -7.10 -4.60 -6.97
C GLY A 19 -7.92 -3.39 -6.52
N ALA A 20 -7.33 -2.19 -6.54
CA ALA A 20 -8.02 -0.98 -6.12
C ALA A 20 -9.18 -0.64 -7.06
N THR A 21 -10.25 -0.09 -6.49
CA THR A 21 -11.37 0.48 -7.22
C THR A 21 -11.20 1.99 -7.30
N GLU A 22 -11.33 2.56 -8.49
CA GLU A 22 -11.31 4.00 -8.67
C GLU A 22 -12.66 4.59 -8.30
N LEU A 23 -12.69 5.51 -7.34
CA LEU A 23 -13.92 6.16 -6.89
C LEU A 23 -14.17 7.48 -7.63
N TRP A 24 -13.10 8.26 -7.82
CA TRP A 24 -13.14 9.51 -8.58
C TRP A 24 -11.73 9.89 -9.00
N ASN A 25 -11.63 10.76 -10.03
CA ASN A 25 -10.35 11.18 -10.60
C ASN A 25 -10.49 12.60 -11.17
N PHE A 26 -9.72 13.53 -10.65
CA PHE A 26 -9.64 14.92 -11.10
C PHE A 26 -8.31 15.23 -11.80
N GLY A 27 -7.62 14.23 -12.29
CA GLY A 27 -6.35 14.39 -13.01
C GLY A 27 -5.15 14.37 -12.09
N SER A 28 -4.98 15.38 -11.25
CA SER A 28 -3.86 15.47 -10.32
C SER A 28 -4.16 14.89 -8.94
N VAL A 29 -5.42 14.58 -8.67
CA VAL A 29 -5.88 13.99 -7.40
C VAL A 29 -6.90 12.90 -7.73
N ALA A 30 -6.85 11.79 -7.01
CA ALA A 30 -7.78 10.68 -7.22
C ALA A 30 -8.12 10.01 -5.89
N GLY A 31 -9.30 9.40 -5.82
CA GLY A 31 -9.75 8.59 -4.70
C GLY A 31 -9.87 7.14 -5.13
N LEU A 32 -9.30 6.24 -4.35
CA LEU A 32 -9.32 4.80 -4.57
C LEU A 32 -9.84 4.09 -3.32
N GLU A 33 -10.22 2.84 -3.51
CA GLU A 33 -10.67 1.96 -2.42
C GLU A 33 -10.01 0.60 -2.56
N ILE A 34 -9.48 0.09 -1.43
CA ILE A 34 -8.98 -1.28 -1.33
C ILE A 34 -9.67 -1.91 -0.12
N ALA A 35 -10.37 -3.04 -0.34
CA ALA A 35 -11.01 -3.82 0.72
C ALA A 35 -11.92 -2.96 1.64
N GLY A 36 -12.64 -2.01 1.07
CA GLY A 36 -13.54 -1.13 1.82
C GLY A 36 -12.88 0.10 2.44
N ALA A 37 -11.57 0.24 2.31
CA ALA A 37 -10.84 1.39 2.85
C ALA A 37 -10.51 2.38 1.75
N VAL A 38 -10.88 3.63 1.96
CA VAL A 38 -10.66 4.72 1.00
C VAL A 38 -9.31 5.37 1.25
N PHE A 39 -8.57 5.66 0.19
CA PHE A 39 -7.36 6.47 0.27
C PHE A 39 -7.25 7.35 -0.97
N PHE A 40 -6.50 8.44 -0.85
CA PHE A 40 -6.35 9.42 -1.91
C PHE A 40 -4.92 9.46 -2.42
N LEU A 41 -4.77 9.79 -3.70
CA LEU A 41 -3.49 10.07 -4.36
C LEU A 41 -3.45 11.52 -4.77
N GLY A 42 -2.28 12.14 -4.77
CA GLY A 42 -2.13 13.50 -5.22
C GLY A 42 -0.72 13.80 -5.71
N GLU A 43 -0.63 14.74 -6.67
CA GLU A 43 0.65 15.23 -7.17
C GLU A 43 1.11 16.40 -6.32
N PRO A 44 2.35 16.37 -5.79
CA PRO A 44 2.89 17.49 -5.03
C PRO A 44 2.99 18.76 -5.88
N ALA A 45 2.78 19.91 -5.25
CA ALA A 45 2.82 21.21 -5.91
C ALA A 45 3.64 22.21 -5.10
N ASN A 46 4.82 21.80 -4.63
CA ASN A 46 5.74 22.64 -3.86
C ASN A 46 5.13 23.22 -2.57
N ASN A 47 4.28 22.45 -1.92
CA ASN A 47 3.59 22.91 -0.71
C ASN A 47 4.01 22.11 0.54
N GLY A 48 5.28 21.75 0.60
CA GLY A 48 5.87 21.14 1.79
C GLY A 48 5.83 19.62 1.81
N TRP A 49 5.47 18.95 0.70
CA TRP A 49 5.50 17.51 0.60
C TRP A 49 5.94 17.05 -0.79
N GLU A 50 6.38 15.78 -0.88
CA GLU A 50 6.88 15.23 -2.13
C GLU A 50 6.70 13.69 -2.11
N SER A 51 6.76 13.04 -3.27
CA SER A 51 6.68 11.59 -3.35
C SER A 51 7.94 10.94 -2.74
N PRO A 52 7.79 9.78 -2.07
CA PRO A 52 8.96 9.07 -1.54
C PRO A 52 9.97 8.67 -2.61
N LEU A 53 9.50 8.40 -3.84
CA LEU A 53 10.39 8.09 -4.96
C LEU A 53 11.39 9.22 -5.19
N LYS A 54 10.93 10.47 -5.17
CA LYS A 54 11.77 11.64 -5.39
C LYS A 54 12.64 11.95 -4.17
N LEU A 55 12.12 11.75 -2.97
CA LEU A 55 12.86 12.00 -1.73
C LEU A 55 13.89 10.92 -1.41
N GLY A 56 13.68 9.70 -1.91
CA GLY A 56 14.52 8.55 -1.57
C GLY A 56 14.20 7.90 -0.24
N MET A 57 13.16 8.36 0.47
CA MET A 57 12.72 7.79 1.73
C MET A 57 11.29 8.20 2.04
N THR A 58 10.68 7.54 3.04
CA THR A 58 9.38 7.94 3.57
C THR A 58 9.37 7.80 5.09
N SER A 59 8.57 8.63 5.76
CA SER A 59 8.38 8.58 7.20
C SER A 59 7.14 7.78 7.61
N ALA A 60 6.40 7.25 6.63
CA ALA A 60 5.16 6.51 6.89
C ALA A 60 5.11 5.22 6.10
N ARG A 61 4.39 4.23 6.63
CA ARG A 61 4.08 2.98 5.95
C ARG A 61 2.57 2.79 5.93
N VAL A 62 2.06 2.22 4.84
CA VAL A 62 0.64 1.89 4.72
C VAL A 62 0.47 0.42 5.12
N GLU A 63 -0.44 0.14 6.03
CA GLU A 63 -0.72 -1.24 6.43
C GLU A 63 -2.04 -1.70 5.83
N VAL A 64 -2.04 -2.92 5.28
CA VAL A 64 -3.23 -3.59 4.74
C VAL A 64 -3.40 -4.91 5.46
N PHE A 65 -4.61 -5.18 5.91
CA PHE A 65 -4.97 -6.46 6.53
C PHE A 65 -5.93 -7.18 5.60
N CYS A 66 -5.57 -8.41 5.21
CA CYS A 66 -6.35 -9.16 4.23
C CYS A 66 -6.30 -10.66 4.56
N ASP A 67 -7.15 -11.43 3.86
CA ASP A 67 -7.27 -12.87 4.14
C ASP A 67 -6.10 -13.67 3.59
N ASP A 68 -5.46 -13.21 2.51
CA ASP A 68 -4.33 -13.90 1.87
C ASP A 68 -3.20 -12.91 1.59
N PRO A 69 -2.38 -12.59 2.61
CA PRO A 69 -1.25 -11.65 2.41
C PRO A 69 -0.24 -12.13 1.38
N ASP A 70 0.01 -13.44 1.28
CA ASP A 70 0.94 -14.00 0.31
C ASP A 70 0.50 -13.66 -1.13
N ALA A 71 -0.78 -13.87 -1.45
CA ALA A 71 -1.30 -13.59 -2.78
C ALA A 71 -1.30 -12.08 -3.07
N PHE A 72 -1.64 -11.27 -2.08
CA PHE A 72 -1.64 -9.80 -2.23
C PHE A 72 -0.25 -9.28 -2.59
N ILE A 73 0.77 -9.71 -1.84
CA ILE A 73 2.16 -9.31 -2.09
C ILE A 73 2.65 -9.84 -3.44
N ALA A 74 2.34 -11.10 -3.76
CA ALA A 74 2.77 -11.70 -5.03
C ALA A 74 2.22 -10.94 -6.23
N GLN A 75 0.96 -10.52 -6.18
CA GLN A 75 0.34 -9.73 -7.25
C GLN A 75 1.01 -8.36 -7.39
N ALA A 76 1.31 -7.69 -6.27
CA ALA A 76 2.00 -6.41 -6.29
C ALA A 76 3.40 -6.53 -6.91
N VAL A 77 4.16 -7.55 -6.51
CA VAL A 77 5.50 -7.79 -7.03
C VAL A 77 5.46 -8.12 -8.53
N GLN A 78 4.49 -8.91 -8.96
CA GLN A 78 4.31 -9.22 -10.37
C GLN A 78 4.01 -7.97 -11.19
N ALA A 79 3.36 -6.98 -10.60
CA ALA A 79 3.05 -5.70 -11.25
C ALA A 79 4.17 -4.66 -11.13
N GLY A 80 5.31 -5.01 -10.53
CA GLY A 80 6.49 -4.16 -10.50
C GLY A 80 6.91 -3.63 -9.12
N ALA A 81 6.25 -4.02 -8.04
CA ALA A 81 6.68 -3.64 -6.69
C ALA A 81 7.95 -4.38 -6.29
N ASN A 82 8.74 -3.78 -5.40
CA ASN A 82 9.93 -4.40 -4.84
C ASN A 82 9.57 -5.14 -3.55
N GLY A 83 9.57 -6.48 -3.60
CA GLY A 83 9.26 -7.33 -2.44
C GLY A 83 10.48 -7.88 -1.73
N SER A 84 11.70 -7.44 -2.07
CA SER A 84 12.94 -8.04 -1.53
C SER A 84 13.29 -7.55 -0.13
N THR A 85 12.74 -6.40 0.31
CA THR A 85 13.15 -5.76 1.56
C THR A 85 12.40 -6.28 2.79
N ASP A 86 11.25 -6.91 2.60
CA ASP A 86 10.43 -7.39 3.73
C ASP A 86 9.65 -8.64 3.30
N LYS A 87 10.34 -9.78 3.27
CA LYS A 87 9.73 -11.03 2.83
C LYS A 87 8.70 -11.52 3.82
N ILE A 88 7.61 -12.05 3.29
CA ILE A 88 6.52 -12.56 4.12
C ILE A 88 6.98 -13.73 4.98
N LYS A 89 6.58 -13.68 6.25
CA LYS A 89 6.87 -14.75 7.22
C LYS A 89 5.88 -14.68 8.38
N ASN A 90 5.88 -15.73 9.21
CA ASN A 90 5.11 -15.76 10.44
C ASN A 90 5.88 -15.04 11.55
N HIS A 91 5.19 -14.14 12.25
CA HIS A 91 5.73 -13.43 13.42
C HIS A 91 4.98 -13.89 14.67
N GLU A 92 5.71 -14.12 15.74
CA GLU A 92 5.09 -14.38 17.04
C GLU A 92 4.74 -13.05 17.71
N THR A 93 3.50 -12.92 18.13
CA THR A 93 2.96 -11.70 18.75
C THR A 93 2.23 -12.03 20.05
N PRO A 94 1.87 -11.02 20.88
CA PRO A 94 1.12 -11.29 22.11
C PRO A 94 -0.23 -11.99 21.88
N TRP A 95 -0.82 -11.88 20.69
CA TRP A 95 -2.09 -12.52 20.34
C TRP A 95 -1.94 -13.82 19.55
N GLY A 96 -0.71 -14.30 19.32
CA GLY A 96 -0.44 -15.51 18.56
C GLY A 96 0.40 -15.24 17.33
N THR A 97 0.21 -16.03 16.29
CA THR A 97 0.97 -15.90 15.04
C THR A 97 0.34 -14.87 14.12
N HIS A 98 1.16 -13.95 13.62
CA HIS A 98 0.76 -12.95 12.62
C HIS A 98 1.60 -13.14 11.36
N ARG A 99 0.96 -13.43 10.23
CA ARG A 99 1.65 -13.56 8.97
C ARG A 99 1.72 -12.20 8.29
N GLN A 100 2.93 -11.70 8.03
CA GLN A 100 3.14 -10.37 7.50
C GLN A 100 4.39 -10.30 6.64
N GLY A 101 4.32 -9.49 5.61
CA GLY A 101 5.45 -9.07 4.79
C GLY A 101 5.16 -7.69 4.23
N GLY A 102 5.87 -7.30 3.18
CA GLY A 102 5.65 -6.00 2.59
C GLY A 102 6.32 -5.84 1.23
N PHE A 103 6.16 -4.66 0.68
CA PHE A 103 6.78 -4.28 -0.57
C PHE A 103 6.90 -2.76 -0.63
N ILE A 104 7.76 -2.30 -1.56
CA ILE A 104 7.85 -0.89 -1.90
C ILE A 104 7.19 -0.74 -3.27
N ASP A 105 6.21 0.16 -3.38
CA ASP A 105 5.52 0.39 -4.64
C ASP A 105 6.39 1.21 -5.61
N PRO A 106 6.02 1.35 -6.89
CA PRO A 106 6.84 2.08 -7.86
C PRO A 106 7.02 3.56 -7.55
N PHE A 107 6.24 4.10 -6.61
CA PHE A 107 6.30 5.51 -6.23
C PHE A 107 7.04 5.72 -4.90
N GLY A 108 7.64 4.65 -4.37
CA GLY A 108 8.46 4.69 -3.17
C GLY A 108 7.71 4.49 -1.85
N HIS A 109 6.40 4.28 -1.87
CA HIS A 109 5.63 4.03 -0.67
C HIS A 109 5.85 2.60 -0.17
N ILE A 110 6.03 2.47 1.15
CA ILE A 110 6.21 1.17 1.80
C ILE A 110 4.85 0.66 2.26
N TRP A 111 4.52 -0.56 1.83
CA TRP A 111 3.29 -1.24 2.21
C TRP A 111 3.62 -2.44 3.08
N LEU A 112 2.97 -2.53 4.22
CA LEU A 112 2.97 -3.73 5.05
C LEU A 112 1.66 -4.47 4.82
N VAL A 113 1.75 -5.76 4.57
CA VAL A 113 0.58 -6.59 4.25
C VAL A 113 0.55 -7.75 5.22
N GLY A 114 -0.51 -7.87 5.98
CA GLY A 114 -0.64 -8.89 6.99
C GLY A 114 -2.02 -9.51 7.04
N ASP A 115 -2.13 -10.60 7.80
CA ASP A 115 -3.41 -11.21 8.07
C ASP A 115 -4.22 -10.34 9.06
N ARG A 116 -5.49 -10.71 9.27
CA ARG A 116 -6.41 -9.93 10.10
C ARG A 116 -6.28 -10.22 11.60
N SER A 117 -5.27 -10.98 12.02
CA SER A 117 -5.14 -11.38 13.42
C SER A 117 -5.06 -10.19 14.39
N PRO A 118 -4.35 -9.07 14.08
CA PRO A 118 -4.36 -7.94 15.00
C PRO A 118 -5.74 -7.34 15.19
N LEU A 119 -6.56 -7.30 14.12
CA LEU A 119 -7.89 -6.71 14.17
C LEU A 119 -8.84 -7.57 14.99
N ARG A 120 -8.77 -8.90 14.81
CA ARG A 120 -9.62 -9.83 15.56
C ARG A 120 -9.33 -9.83 17.04
N HIS A 121 -8.09 -9.58 17.43
CA HIS A 121 -7.69 -9.54 18.83
C HIS A 121 -8.25 -8.33 19.55
N PHE A 122 -8.31 -7.17 18.88
CA PHE A 122 -8.69 -5.90 19.47
C PHE A 122 -10.14 -5.48 19.18
N THR A 123 -10.82 -6.16 18.26
CA THR A 123 -12.22 -5.90 17.92
C THR A 123 -13.06 -7.08 18.38
N SER A 124 -13.52 -7.03 19.60
CA SER A 124 -14.40 -8.06 20.14
C SER A 124 -15.87 -7.72 19.93
#